data_2813610259cd8350b778230b64afea29
#
_entry.id   2813610259cd8350b778230b64afea29
#
_cell.length_a   1.000
_cell.length_b   1.000
_cell.length_c   1.000
_cell.angle_alpha   90.00
_cell.angle_beta   90.00
_cell.angle_gamma   90.00
#
_symmetry.space_group_name_H-M   'P 1'
#
loop_
_entity.id
_entity.type
_entity.pdbx_description
1 polymer ?
#
loop_
_entity_poly.entity_id
_entity_poly.type
_entity_poly.pdbx_seq_one_letter_code
_entity_poly.pdbx_strand_id
1 'polypeptide(L)'
;MRKLARVVAYPVMVLAAVGVLSSFCLSLASFVAKPEIEKAAFRFLFPGIFVVWLPTILFMNLLTRDFKQRDLWKAALRGCPAWMRTAQWVVWGLAFVAFFLPFLWGSEPPAFPPSFLFFPSIFYSVSFCVAYSLLHVEKCDSERRCPNGHPISPAAKFCEECGAPAAPKGV
;
A
#
# COMPACT_ATOMS: atom_id res chain seq x y z
N MET A 1 0.50 16.80 15.13
CA MET A 1 0.73 16.18 13.81
C MET A 1 -0.04 14.87 13.60
N ARG A 2 -0.01 13.88 14.51
CA ARG A 2 -0.74 12.58 14.31
C ARG A 2 -2.26 12.73 14.14
N LYS A 3 -2.93 13.63 14.86
CA LYS A 3 -4.39 13.87 14.71
C LYS A 3 -4.73 14.38 13.31
N LEU A 4 -3.97 15.36 12.81
CA LEU A 4 -4.17 15.91 11.46
C LEU A 4 -3.90 14.86 10.39
N ALA A 5 -2.84 14.06 10.53
CA ALA A 5 -2.52 12.98 9.61
C ALA A 5 -3.65 11.95 9.51
N ARG A 6 -4.36 11.64 10.61
CA ARG A 6 -5.54 10.75 10.58
C ARG A 6 -6.72 11.35 9.84
N VAL A 7 -7.00 12.63 10.04
CA VAL A 7 -8.09 13.29 9.30
C VAL A 7 -7.84 13.25 7.80
N VAL A 8 -6.57 13.46 7.38
CA VAL A 8 -6.17 13.38 5.98
C VAL A 8 -6.12 11.93 5.46
N ALA A 9 -5.85 10.95 6.33
CA ALA A 9 -5.76 9.55 5.93
C ALA A 9 -7.09 8.97 5.38
N TYR A 10 -8.24 9.40 5.91
CA TYR A 10 -9.54 8.97 5.41
C TYR A 10 -9.78 9.33 3.93
N PRO A 11 -9.71 10.61 3.53
CA PRO A 11 -9.90 10.95 2.12
C PRO A 11 -8.83 10.33 1.21
N VAL A 12 -7.58 10.23 1.66
CA VAL A 12 -6.52 9.56 0.90
C VAL A 12 -6.84 8.07 0.71
N MET A 13 -7.33 7.39 1.74
CA MET A 13 -7.73 5.99 1.65
C MET A 13 -8.89 5.79 0.67
N VAL A 14 -9.90 6.66 0.69
CA VAL A 14 -11.03 6.60 -0.24
C VAL A 14 -10.57 6.85 -1.68
N LEU A 15 -9.78 7.89 -1.91
CA LEU A 15 -9.22 8.19 -3.23
C LEU A 15 -8.33 7.06 -3.75
N ALA A 16 -7.54 6.45 -2.88
CA ALA A 16 -6.71 5.31 -3.22
C ALA A 16 -7.55 4.08 -3.60
N ALA A 17 -8.63 3.79 -2.86
CA ALA A 17 -9.55 2.71 -3.18
C ALA A 17 -10.22 2.92 -4.55
N VAL A 18 -10.72 4.12 -4.81
CA VAL A 18 -11.29 4.50 -6.12
C VAL A 18 -10.24 4.36 -7.22
N GLY A 19 -9.01 4.81 -6.97
CA GLY A 19 -7.89 4.68 -7.91
C GLY A 19 -7.55 3.23 -8.25
N VAL A 20 -7.51 2.33 -7.25
CA VAL A 20 -7.31 0.89 -7.48
C VAL A 20 -8.43 0.32 -8.35
N LEU A 21 -9.69 0.54 -7.97
CA LEU A 21 -10.84 0.01 -8.69
C LEU A 21 -10.90 0.55 -10.12
N SER A 22 -10.72 1.86 -10.31
CA SER A 22 -10.70 2.49 -11.63
C SER A 22 -9.57 1.94 -12.50
N SER A 23 -8.37 1.77 -11.94
CA SER A 23 -7.22 1.20 -12.64
C SER A 23 -7.49 -0.23 -13.12
N PHE A 24 -8.07 -1.09 -12.27
CA PHE A 24 -8.45 -2.44 -12.64
C PHE A 24 -9.57 -2.48 -13.68
N CYS A 25 -10.66 -1.74 -13.47
CA CYS A 25 -11.78 -1.69 -14.40
C CYS A 25 -11.35 -1.20 -15.79
N LEU A 26 -10.54 -0.14 -15.85
CA LEU A 26 -10.05 0.40 -17.10
C LEU A 26 -9.04 -0.52 -17.78
N SER A 27 -8.19 -1.22 -17.01
CA SER A 27 -7.30 -2.23 -17.56
C SER A 27 -8.06 -3.41 -18.17
N LEU A 28 -9.13 -3.87 -17.53
CA LEU A 28 -9.98 -4.91 -18.09
C LEU A 28 -10.75 -4.41 -19.32
N ALA A 29 -11.28 -3.20 -19.25
CA ALA A 29 -12.00 -2.59 -20.38
C ALA A 29 -11.09 -2.37 -21.58
N SER A 30 -9.81 -2.09 -21.41
CA SER A 30 -8.86 -1.85 -22.49
C SER A 30 -8.63 -3.04 -23.39
N PHE A 31 -8.88 -4.27 -22.92
CA PHE A 31 -8.85 -5.46 -23.80
C PHE A 31 -9.98 -5.47 -24.85
N VAL A 32 -11.04 -4.70 -24.62
CA VAL A 32 -12.23 -4.64 -25.49
C VAL A 32 -12.45 -3.24 -26.08
N ALA A 33 -11.91 -2.22 -25.42
CA ALA A 33 -12.17 -0.81 -25.72
C ALA A 33 -11.21 -0.24 -26.78
N LYS A 34 -11.63 0.90 -27.37
CA LYS A 34 -10.82 1.65 -28.33
C LYS A 34 -9.63 2.35 -27.63
N PRO A 35 -8.47 2.50 -28.30
CA PRO A 35 -7.24 3.11 -27.74
C PRO A 35 -7.41 4.54 -27.22
N GLU A 36 -8.44 5.25 -27.66
CA GLU A 36 -8.76 6.61 -27.17
C GLU A 36 -9.18 6.64 -25.69
N ILE A 37 -9.88 5.59 -25.23
CA ILE A 37 -10.31 5.47 -23.83
C ILE A 37 -9.10 5.25 -22.93
N GLU A 38 -8.10 4.51 -23.38
CA GLU A 38 -6.87 4.26 -22.64
C GLU A 38 -6.07 5.54 -22.39
N LYS A 39 -5.91 6.35 -23.43
CA LYS A 39 -5.22 7.64 -23.33
C LYS A 39 -5.92 8.60 -22.37
N ALA A 40 -7.25 8.67 -22.45
CA ALA A 40 -8.05 9.49 -21.56
C ALA A 40 -7.93 9.00 -20.10
N ALA A 41 -8.06 7.68 -19.87
CA ALA A 41 -7.92 7.06 -18.56
C ALA A 41 -6.56 7.34 -17.92
N PHE A 42 -5.48 7.18 -18.69
CA PHE A 42 -4.13 7.44 -18.21
C PHE A 42 -3.93 8.92 -17.82
N ARG A 43 -4.53 9.84 -18.59
CA ARG A 43 -4.46 11.29 -18.33
C ARG A 43 -5.06 11.68 -16.97
N PHE A 44 -6.05 10.92 -16.46
CA PHE A 44 -6.66 11.16 -15.15
C PHE A 44 -6.00 10.33 -14.04
N LEU A 45 -5.69 9.07 -14.30
CA LEU A 45 -5.10 8.19 -13.29
C LEU A 45 -3.69 8.61 -12.90
N PHE A 46 -2.87 9.05 -13.85
CA PHE A 46 -1.47 9.36 -13.59
C PHE A 46 -1.28 10.59 -12.67
N PRO A 47 -1.93 11.74 -12.89
CA PRO A 47 -1.88 12.85 -11.92
C PRO A 47 -2.46 12.49 -10.56
N GLY A 48 -3.52 11.65 -10.53
CA GLY A 48 -4.13 11.15 -9.29
C GLY A 48 -3.15 10.40 -8.39
N ILE A 49 -2.14 9.72 -8.98
CA ILE A 49 -1.08 9.08 -8.21
C ILE A 49 -0.37 10.11 -7.31
N PHE A 50 0.02 11.25 -7.83
CA PHE A 50 0.73 12.27 -7.04
C PHE A 50 -0.11 12.81 -5.89
N VAL A 51 -1.41 13.00 -6.11
CA VAL A 51 -2.34 13.47 -5.07
C VAL A 51 -2.40 12.50 -3.89
N VAL A 52 -2.35 11.20 -4.16
CA VAL A 52 -2.43 10.17 -3.13
C VAL A 52 -1.05 9.81 -2.58
N TRP A 53 -0.02 9.81 -3.42
CA TRP A 53 1.33 9.37 -3.07
C TRP A 53 2.06 10.35 -2.14
N LEU A 54 1.93 11.66 -2.36
CA LEU A 54 2.58 12.68 -1.51
C LEU A 54 2.16 12.55 -0.02
N PRO A 55 0.85 12.51 0.33
CA PRO A 55 0.46 12.23 1.70
C PRO A 55 0.93 10.85 2.19
N THR A 56 0.97 9.85 1.31
CA THR A 56 1.42 8.50 1.67
C THR A 56 2.87 8.48 2.13
N ILE A 57 3.77 9.24 1.49
CA ILE A 57 5.16 9.38 1.94
C ILE A 57 5.21 9.95 3.36
N LEU A 58 4.40 10.97 3.67
CA LEU A 58 4.32 11.53 5.02
C LEU A 58 3.80 10.51 6.03
N PHE A 59 2.78 9.72 5.67
CA PHE A 59 2.25 8.65 6.51
C PHE A 59 3.29 7.54 6.75
N MET A 60 4.03 7.15 5.71
CA MET A 60 5.14 6.20 5.86
C MET A 60 6.18 6.71 6.84
N ASN A 61 6.60 7.96 6.72
CA ASN A 61 7.57 8.56 7.66
C ASN A 61 7.05 8.54 9.10
N LEU A 62 5.75 8.82 9.33
CA LEU A 62 5.15 8.75 10.67
C LEU A 62 5.09 7.32 11.23
N LEU A 63 4.84 6.33 10.37
CA LEU A 63 4.73 4.93 10.77
C LEU A 63 6.08 4.25 10.98
N THR A 64 7.13 4.72 10.29
CA THR A 64 8.44 4.05 10.24
C THR A 64 9.54 4.75 11.00
N ARG A 65 9.25 5.91 11.60
CA ARG A 65 10.23 6.77 12.28
C ARG A 65 11.10 6.03 13.30
N ASP A 66 10.51 5.08 14.03
CA ASP A 66 11.18 4.35 15.11
C ASP A 66 11.76 2.99 14.64
N PHE A 67 11.72 2.72 13.33
CA PHE A 67 12.15 1.44 12.77
C PHE A 67 13.41 1.56 11.92
N LYS A 68 14.21 0.47 11.89
CA LYS A 68 15.37 0.38 11.01
C LYS A 68 14.91 0.27 9.54
N GLN A 69 15.73 0.78 8.62
CA GLN A 69 15.43 0.79 7.18
C GLN A 69 15.04 -0.58 6.61
N ARG A 70 15.65 -1.66 7.13
CA ARG A 70 15.34 -3.04 6.73
C ARG A 70 13.90 -3.48 7.02
N ASP A 71 13.25 -2.87 8.01
CA ASP A 71 11.93 -3.28 8.48
C ASP A 71 10.83 -2.28 8.09
N LEU A 72 11.12 -1.32 7.17
CA LEU A 72 10.21 -0.25 6.78
C LEU A 72 8.85 -0.76 6.30
N TRP A 73 8.84 -1.78 5.43
CA TRP A 73 7.59 -2.36 4.91
C TRP A 73 6.77 -3.05 6.00
N LYS A 74 7.44 -3.77 6.91
CA LYS A 74 6.77 -4.40 8.06
C LYS A 74 6.17 -3.34 8.98
N ALA A 75 6.89 -2.25 9.21
CA ALA A 75 6.43 -1.13 10.02
C ALA A 75 5.27 -0.39 9.35
N ALA A 76 5.35 -0.09 8.06
CA ALA A 76 4.32 0.62 7.30
C ALA A 76 3.01 -0.16 7.24
N LEU A 77 3.05 -1.48 7.14
CA LEU A 77 1.89 -2.36 6.98
C LEU A 77 1.46 -3.05 8.29
N ARG A 78 2.01 -2.67 9.45
CA ARG A 78 1.71 -3.35 10.74
C ARG A 78 0.26 -3.24 11.20
N GLY A 79 -0.44 -2.16 10.83
CA GLY A 79 -1.86 -1.97 11.08
C GLY A 79 -2.78 -2.71 10.10
N CYS A 80 -2.23 -3.32 9.04
CA CYS A 80 -3.01 -4.05 8.06
C CYS A 80 -3.19 -5.52 8.45
N PRO A 81 -4.38 -6.10 8.26
CA PRO A 81 -4.61 -7.53 8.42
C PRO A 81 -3.79 -8.35 7.41
N ALA A 82 -3.53 -9.62 7.71
CA ALA A 82 -2.68 -10.48 6.90
C ALA A 82 -3.15 -10.57 5.44
N TRP A 83 -4.45 -10.69 5.20
CA TRP A 83 -5.01 -10.79 3.85
C TRP A 83 -4.72 -9.55 2.98
N MET A 84 -4.73 -8.34 3.57
CA MET A 84 -4.39 -7.11 2.83
C MET A 84 -2.93 -7.10 2.38
N ARG A 85 -2.03 -7.58 3.25
CA ARG A 85 -0.60 -7.71 2.91
C ARG A 85 -0.39 -8.69 1.78
N THR A 86 -1.10 -9.82 1.80
CA THR A 86 -1.06 -10.81 0.71
C THR A 86 -1.66 -10.23 -0.57
N ALA A 87 -2.82 -9.58 -0.49
CA ALA A 87 -3.47 -8.93 -1.63
C ALA A 87 -2.55 -7.88 -2.29
N GLN A 88 -1.79 -7.12 -1.50
CA GLN A 88 -0.81 -6.17 -2.00
C GLN A 88 0.25 -6.84 -2.88
N TRP A 89 0.80 -7.99 -2.46
CA TRP A 89 1.77 -8.73 -3.26
C TRP A 89 1.16 -9.31 -4.53
N VAL A 90 -0.11 -9.75 -4.47
CA VAL A 90 -0.84 -10.21 -5.66
C VAL A 90 -1.03 -9.08 -6.66
N VAL A 91 -1.45 -7.90 -6.20
CA VAL A 91 -1.59 -6.71 -7.09
C VAL A 91 -0.26 -6.37 -7.76
N TRP A 92 0.84 -6.38 -7.01
CA TRP A 92 2.16 -6.12 -7.56
C TRP A 92 2.56 -7.18 -8.59
N GLY A 93 2.39 -8.46 -8.26
CA GLY A 93 2.69 -9.57 -9.16
C GLY A 93 1.92 -9.45 -10.48
N LEU A 94 0.61 -9.19 -10.42
CA LEU A 94 -0.24 -8.98 -11.59
C LEU A 94 0.22 -7.77 -12.41
N ALA A 95 0.53 -6.65 -11.77
CA ALA A 95 0.99 -5.45 -12.46
C ALA A 95 2.35 -5.67 -13.14
N PHE A 96 3.28 -6.38 -12.49
CA PHE A 96 4.56 -6.74 -13.09
C PHE A 96 4.38 -7.68 -14.27
N VAL A 97 3.59 -8.75 -14.11
CA VAL A 97 3.33 -9.71 -15.21
C VAL A 97 2.69 -8.98 -16.38
N ALA A 98 1.66 -8.17 -16.15
CA ALA A 98 0.99 -7.42 -17.21
C ALA A 98 1.94 -6.43 -17.91
N PHE A 99 2.86 -5.80 -17.17
CA PHE A 99 3.84 -4.89 -17.74
C PHE A 99 4.87 -5.60 -18.62
N PHE A 100 5.40 -6.76 -18.20
CA PHE A 100 6.46 -7.46 -18.90
C PHE A 100 5.96 -8.41 -20.01
N LEU A 101 4.70 -8.84 -19.95
CA LEU A 101 4.13 -9.79 -20.89
C LEU A 101 4.27 -9.39 -22.37
N PRO A 102 4.02 -8.11 -22.78
CA PRO A 102 4.21 -7.67 -24.16
C PRO A 102 5.66 -7.78 -24.65
N PHE A 103 6.62 -7.55 -23.76
CA PHE A 103 8.05 -7.66 -24.10
C PHE A 103 8.49 -9.11 -24.34
N LEU A 104 7.85 -10.07 -23.66
CA LEU A 104 8.17 -11.49 -23.80
C LEU A 104 7.62 -12.09 -25.10
N TRP A 105 6.53 -11.54 -25.63
CA TRP A 105 5.90 -12.07 -26.85
C TRP A 105 6.39 -11.44 -28.15
N GLY A 106 7.41 -10.55 -28.10
CA GLY A 106 8.09 -10.03 -29.29
C GLY A 106 7.20 -9.23 -30.25
N SER A 107 5.98 -8.90 -29.83
CA SER A 107 5.13 -7.96 -30.55
C SER A 107 5.71 -6.56 -30.41
N GLU A 108 5.81 -5.82 -31.52
CA GLU A 108 6.13 -4.38 -31.41
C GLU A 108 5.20 -3.75 -30.37
N PRO A 109 5.75 -3.18 -29.28
CA PRO A 109 4.89 -2.65 -28.23
C PRO A 109 4.03 -1.55 -28.86
N PRO A 110 2.70 -1.65 -28.79
CA PRO A 110 1.85 -0.55 -29.17
C PRO A 110 2.28 0.67 -28.36
N ALA A 111 2.22 1.87 -28.90
CA ALA A 111 2.70 3.11 -28.27
C ALA A 111 2.20 3.27 -26.81
N PHE A 112 1.10 2.60 -26.45
CA PHE A 112 0.58 2.42 -25.10
C PHE A 112 -0.03 1.02 -24.98
N PRO A 113 0.66 0.03 -24.39
CA PRO A 113 0.06 -1.27 -24.15
C PRO A 113 -1.06 -1.17 -23.11
N PRO A 114 -2.20 -1.85 -23.29
CA PRO A 114 -3.33 -1.88 -22.34
C PRO A 114 -2.92 -2.22 -20.92
N SER A 115 -1.89 -3.06 -20.80
CA SER A 115 -1.26 -3.44 -19.54
C SER A 115 -0.67 -2.29 -18.74
N PHE A 116 -0.39 -1.15 -19.36
CA PHE A 116 0.19 0.02 -18.68
C PHE A 116 -0.78 0.64 -17.65
N LEU A 117 -2.09 0.43 -17.81
CA LEU A 117 -3.10 0.88 -16.86
C LEU A 117 -3.08 0.09 -15.53
N PHE A 118 -2.44 -1.08 -15.48
CA PHE A 118 -2.20 -1.79 -14.22
C PHE A 118 -1.13 -1.11 -13.34
N PHE A 119 -0.21 -0.37 -13.94
CA PHE A 119 0.90 0.26 -13.20
C PHE A 119 0.43 1.25 -12.11
N PRO A 120 -0.53 2.15 -12.35
CA PRO A 120 -1.11 2.99 -11.32
C PRO A 120 -1.66 2.23 -10.12
N SER A 121 -2.17 1.01 -10.30
CA SER A 121 -2.75 0.21 -9.21
C SER A 121 -1.73 -0.11 -8.11
N ILE A 122 -0.43 -0.19 -8.43
CA ILE A 122 0.64 -0.39 -7.46
C ILE A 122 0.66 0.78 -6.46
N PHE A 123 0.66 2.01 -6.95
CA PHE A 123 0.74 3.20 -6.11
C PHE A 123 -0.52 3.39 -5.28
N TYR A 124 -1.68 3.22 -5.89
CA TYR A 124 -2.97 3.33 -5.20
C TYR A 124 -3.14 2.26 -4.12
N SER A 125 -2.75 1.01 -4.38
CA SER A 125 -2.87 -0.07 -3.41
C SER A 125 -1.92 0.11 -2.22
N VAL A 126 -0.68 0.56 -2.45
CA VAL A 126 0.25 0.93 -1.38
C VAL A 126 -0.32 2.06 -0.53
N SER A 127 -0.81 3.12 -1.19
CA SER A 127 -1.39 4.28 -0.50
C SER A 127 -2.60 3.89 0.34
N PHE A 128 -3.45 3.01 -0.17
CA PHE A 128 -4.58 2.46 0.57
C PHE A 128 -4.11 1.70 1.83
N CYS A 129 -3.16 0.79 1.68
CA CYS A 129 -2.64 0.01 2.80
C CYS A 129 -1.94 0.87 3.85
N VAL A 130 -1.15 1.86 3.44
CA VAL A 130 -0.44 2.76 4.36
C VAL A 130 -1.42 3.66 5.11
N ALA A 131 -2.41 4.24 4.43
CA ALA A 131 -3.46 5.05 5.06
C ALA A 131 -4.29 4.21 6.03
N TYR A 132 -4.69 3.00 5.64
CA TYR A 132 -5.38 2.05 6.52
C TYR A 132 -4.55 1.70 7.76
N SER A 133 -3.26 1.40 7.57
CA SER A 133 -2.33 1.11 8.66
C SER A 133 -2.23 2.26 9.64
N LEU A 134 -2.14 3.52 9.16
CA LEU A 134 -2.07 4.71 10.01
C LEU A 134 -3.31 4.86 10.90
N LEU A 135 -4.49 4.51 10.38
CA LEU A 135 -5.74 4.59 11.13
C LEU A 135 -5.84 3.51 12.21
N HIS A 136 -5.27 2.33 11.99
CA HIS A 136 -5.43 1.16 12.87
C HIS A 136 -4.21 0.82 13.72
N VAL A 137 -3.05 1.45 13.47
CA VAL A 137 -1.78 1.13 14.12
C VAL A 137 -1.83 1.27 15.64
N GLU A 138 -2.51 2.26 16.17
CA GLU A 138 -2.59 2.46 17.64
C GLU A 138 -3.32 1.32 18.33
N LYS A 139 -4.39 0.79 17.71
CA LYS A 139 -5.08 -0.39 18.22
C LYS A 139 -4.13 -1.59 18.28
N CYS A 140 -3.39 -1.83 17.20
CA CYS A 140 -2.41 -2.91 17.14
C CYS A 140 -1.25 -2.73 18.13
N ASP A 141 -0.81 -1.48 18.36
CA ASP A 141 0.29 -1.19 19.29
C ASP A 141 -0.18 -1.27 20.75
N SER A 142 -1.41 -0.85 21.07
CA SER A 142 -1.98 -0.94 22.42
C SER A 142 -2.24 -2.38 22.87
N GLU A 143 -2.47 -3.29 21.95
CA GLU A 143 -2.69 -4.71 22.21
C GLU A 143 -1.38 -5.50 22.45
N ARG A 144 -0.21 -4.88 22.17
CA ARG A 144 1.07 -5.58 22.30
C ARG A 144 1.56 -5.59 23.75
N ARG A 145 1.49 -6.76 24.36
CA ARG A 145 1.96 -7.00 25.74
C ARG A 145 2.99 -8.13 25.79
N CYS A 146 3.88 -8.10 26.79
CA CYS A 146 4.74 -9.23 27.08
C CYS A 146 3.96 -10.37 27.75
N PRO A 147 4.54 -11.57 27.91
CA PRO A 147 3.90 -12.67 28.64
C PRO A 147 3.48 -12.30 30.07
N ASN A 148 4.15 -11.33 30.68
CA ASN A 148 3.84 -10.83 32.04
C ASN A 148 2.84 -9.67 32.02
N GLY A 149 2.23 -9.32 30.85
CA GLY A 149 1.18 -8.32 30.73
C GLY A 149 1.64 -6.86 30.58
N HIS A 150 2.97 -6.58 30.62
CA HIS A 150 3.48 -5.23 30.47
C HIS A 150 3.35 -4.74 29.02
N PRO A 151 3.04 -3.45 28.78
CA PRO A 151 3.00 -2.89 27.42
C PRO A 151 4.41 -2.90 26.81
N ILE A 152 4.52 -3.28 25.54
CA ILE A 152 5.81 -3.33 24.83
C ILE A 152 5.80 -2.34 23.68
N SER A 153 6.89 -1.58 23.53
CA SER A 153 7.11 -0.71 22.39
C SER A 153 7.04 -1.50 21.07
N PRO A 154 6.45 -0.93 19.99
CA PRO A 154 6.30 -1.62 18.70
C PRO A 154 7.59 -2.12 18.07
N ALA A 155 8.71 -1.47 18.36
CA ALA A 155 10.04 -1.79 17.85
C ALA A 155 10.86 -2.69 18.82
N ALA A 156 10.43 -2.84 20.08
CA ALA A 156 11.19 -3.55 21.08
C ALA A 156 11.16 -5.08 20.85
N LYS A 157 12.30 -5.72 21.05
CA LYS A 157 12.46 -7.19 21.02
C LYS A 157 12.23 -7.81 22.39
N PHE A 158 12.44 -7.04 23.44
CA PHE A 158 12.32 -7.44 24.84
C PHE A 158 11.47 -6.40 25.57
N CYS A 159 10.81 -6.83 26.62
CA CYS A 159 10.08 -5.93 27.51
C CYS A 159 11.08 -5.09 28.32
N GLU A 160 10.88 -3.77 28.34
CA GLU A 160 11.75 -2.84 29.06
C GLU A 160 11.64 -2.97 30.58
N GLU A 161 10.51 -3.50 31.07
CA GLU A 161 10.26 -3.66 32.51
C GLU A 161 10.73 -5.01 33.06
N CYS A 162 10.53 -6.11 32.32
CA CYS A 162 10.82 -7.46 32.85
C CYS A 162 11.82 -8.27 32.03
N GLY A 163 12.38 -7.72 30.96
CA GLY A 163 13.34 -8.40 30.09
C GLY A 163 12.79 -9.58 29.27
N ALA A 164 11.51 -9.93 29.45
CA ALA A 164 10.91 -11.04 28.70
C ALA A 164 10.90 -10.75 27.20
N PRO A 165 11.13 -11.76 26.33
CA PRO A 165 11.08 -11.57 24.89
C PRO A 165 9.67 -11.12 24.48
N ALA A 166 9.61 -10.12 23.60
CA ALA A 166 8.35 -9.71 23.01
C ALA A 166 7.79 -10.89 22.22
N ALA A 167 6.56 -11.32 22.54
CA ALA A 167 5.91 -12.40 21.81
C ALA A 167 5.98 -12.15 20.30
N PRO A 168 6.35 -13.14 19.47
CA PRO A 168 6.29 -13.01 18.03
C PRO A 168 4.86 -12.62 17.67
N LYS A 169 4.68 -11.58 16.83
CA LYS A 169 3.37 -11.26 16.29
C LYS A 169 2.83 -12.52 15.63
N GLY A 170 1.70 -13.00 16.12
CA GLY A 170 0.99 -14.08 15.46
C GLY A 170 0.88 -13.75 13.97
N VAL A 171 1.35 -14.67 13.15
CA VAL A 171 1.34 -14.65 11.69
C VAL A 171 -0.09 -14.70 11.20
#